data_06a1a886b3d69a3d757330e37815ad50
#
_entry.id   06a1a886b3d69a3d757330e37815ad50
#
_cell.length_a   1.000
_cell.length_b   1.000
_cell.length_c   1.000
_cell.angle_alpha   90.00
_cell.angle_beta   90.00
_cell.angle_gamma   90.00
#
_symmetry.space_group_name_H-M   'P 1'
#
loop_
_entity.id
_entity.type
_entity.pdbx_description
1 polymer ?
#
loop_
_entity_poly.entity_id
_entity_poly.type
_entity_poly.pdbx_seq_one_letter_code
_entity_poly.pdbx_strand_id
1 'polypeptide(L)'
;MMEVTDNKLDVAICGAGPVGMALAALLVKRGMAPHKIGLLDAKPLALSLADPRSIALSYGSRELLEAVGAWPVPSTPIHEIHVSRRGHFGRSMIDRGDHKVPALGYVARYGDVAGVLASVCESLGIQATRPARVSGTVENESGVLLRLEDGREVGAALAVQAEGGVFG
;
A
#
# COMPACT_ATOMS: atom_id res chain seq x y z
N MET A 1 -26.19 -22.08 -21.18
CA MET A 1 -24.76 -21.85 -21.30
C MET A 1 -24.58 -20.37 -20.93
N MET A 2 -24.31 -20.10 -19.64
CA MET A 2 -24.09 -18.73 -19.17
C MET A 2 -22.72 -18.26 -19.67
N GLU A 3 -22.70 -17.21 -20.48
CA GLU A 3 -21.48 -16.50 -20.81
C GLU A 3 -20.84 -16.01 -19.50
N VAL A 4 -19.73 -16.63 -19.16
CA VAL A 4 -18.80 -16.08 -18.16
C VAL A 4 -18.22 -14.83 -18.81
N THR A 5 -18.77 -13.68 -18.50
CA THR A 5 -18.20 -12.39 -18.88
C THR A 5 -16.77 -12.36 -18.36
N ASP A 6 -15.84 -12.25 -19.30
CA ASP A 6 -14.37 -12.21 -19.13
C ASP A 6 -13.93 -10.93 -18.38
N ASN A 7 -14.45 -10.74 -17.18
CA ASN A 7 -14.13 -9.59 -16.30
C ASN A 7 -13.13 -9.98 -15.22
N LYS A 8 -12.20 -10.88 -15.57
CA LYS A 8 -11.12 -11.31 -14.69
C LYS A 8 -10.13 -10.17 -14.51
N LEU A 9 -9.84 -9.87 -13.27
CA LEU A 9 -8.79 -8.91 -12.92
C LEU A 9 -7.41 -9.50 -13.28
N ASP A 10 -6.49 -8.64 -13.66
CA ASP A 10 -5.09 -9.06 -13.80
C ASP A 10 -4.44 -9.16 -12.41
N VAL A 11 -4.75 -8.21 -11.52
CA VAL A 11 -4.25 -8.19 -10.15
C VAL A 11 -5.36 -7.84 -9.17
N ALA A 12 -5.49 -8.63 -8.10
CA ALA A 12 -6.27 -8.27 -6.91
C ALA A 12 -5.33 -7.97 -5.75
N ILE A 13 -5.44 -6.77 -5.18
CA ILE A 13 -4.63 -6.30 -4.05
C ILE A 13 -5.50 -6.32 -2.80
N CYS A 14 -5.16 -7.19 -1.85
CA CYS A 14 -5.83 -7.30 -0.55
C CYS A 14 -5.15 -6.36 0.43
N GLY A 15 -5.85 -5.31 0.82
CA GLY A 15 -5.37 -4.21 1.65
C GLY A 15 -5.16 -2.92 0.84
N ALA A 16 -6.05 -1.94 1.06
CA ALA A 16 -5.92 -0.60 0.48
C ALA A 16 -5.34 0.39 1.51
N GLY A 17 -4.34 -0.04 2.26
CA GLY A 17 -3.44 0.81 3.02
C GLY A 17 -2.40 1.48 2.10
N PRO A 18 -1.44 2.23 2.67
CA PRO A 18 -0.41 2.92 1.89
C PRO A 18 0.33 2.01 0.89
N VAL A 19 0.66 0.78 1.28
CA VAL A 19 1.38 -0.17 0.42
C VAL A 19 0.52 -0.60 -0.77
N GLY A 20 -0.71 -1.03 -0.51
CA GLY A 20 -1.61 -1.49 -1.58
C GLY A 20 -2.00 -0.38 -2.55
N MET A 21 -2.28 0.82 -2.03
CA MET A 21 -2.60 1.98 -2.87
C MET A 21 -1.38 2.44 -3.70
N ALA A 22 -0.18 2.45 -3.12
CA ALA A 22 1.03 2.77 -3.85
C ALA A 22 1.32 1.75 -4.96
N LEU A 23 1.13 0.46 -4.69
CA LEU A 23 1.27 -0.59 -5.69
C LEU A 23 0.26 -0.41 -6.83
N ALA A 24 -1.02 -0.20 -6.50
CA ALA A 24 -2.06 0.01 -7.50
C ALA A 24 -1.73 1.22 -8.41
N ALA A 25 -1.32 2.34 -7.80
CA ALA A 25 -0.90 3.53 -8.54
C ALA A 25 0.32 3.28 -9.44
N LEU A 26 1.32 2.53 -8.96
CA LEU A 26 2.49 2.14 -9.74
C LEU A 26 2.12 1.29 -10.95
N LEU A 27 1.22 0.31 -10.77
CA LEU A 27 0.76 -0.55 -11.86
C LEU A 27 0.10 0.26 -12.98
N VAL A 28 -0.77 1.22 -12.62
CA VAL A 28 -1.37 2.12 -13.61
C VAL A 28 -0.33 3.00 -14.29
N LYS A 29 0.62 3.58 -13.54
CA LYS A 29 1.74 4.35 -14.10
C LYS A 29 2.63 3.54 -15.03
N ARG A 30 2.66 2.20 -14.87
CA ARG A 30 3.37 1.25 -15.73
C ARG A 30 2.52 0.73 -16.89
N GLY A 31 1.31 1.24 -17.09
CA GLY A 31 0.46 0.94 -18.24
C GLY A 31 -0.65 -0.08 -18.00
N MET A 32 -0.82 -0.57 -16.77
CA MET A 32 -1.96 -1.45 -16.47
C MET A 32 -3.25 -0.63 -16.45
N ALA A 33 -4.29 -1.15 -17.08
CA ALA A 33 -5.60 -0.48 -17.10
C ALA A 33 -6.22 -0.49 -15.68
N PRO A 34 -6.75 0.64 -15.17
CA PRO A 34 -7.28 0.71 -13.79
C PRO A 34 -8.37 -0.33 -13.50
N HIS A 35 -9.24 -0.64 -14.48
CA HIS A 35 -10.31 -1.63 -14.33
C HIS A 35 -9.81 -3.08 -14.25
N LYS A 36 -8.53 -3.33 -14.51
CA LYS A 36 -7.87 -4.64 -14.37
C LYS A 36 -7.25 -4.83 -12.96
N ILE A 37 -7.33 -3.81 -12.12
CA ILE A 37 -6.83 -3.84 -10.75
C ILE A 37 -8.01 -3.87 -9.77
N GLY A 38 -8.12 -4.92 -8.98
CA GLY A 38 -9.01 -4.98 -7.81
C GLY A 38 -8.25 -4.51 -6.57
N LEU A 39 -8.71 -3.44 -5.95
CA LEU A 39 -8.16 -2.95 -4.68
C LEU A 39 -9.20 -3.17 -3.59
N LEU A 40 -8.95 -4.08 -2.65
CA LEU A 40 -9.89 -4.53 -1.63
C LEU A 40 -9.41 -4.12 -0.24
N ASP A 41 -10.32 -3.68 0.63
CA ASP A 41 -9.97 -3.42 2.04
C ASP A 41 -11.15 -3.72 2.96
N ALA A 42 -10.85 -4.36 4.08
CA ALA A 42 -11.84 -4.69 5.11
C ALA A 42 -12.39 -3.45 5.82
N LYS A 43 -11.65 -2.34 5.83
CA LYS A 43 -11.98 -1.13 6.59
C LYS A 43 -12.42 0.02 5.68
N PRO A 44 -13.39 0.84 6.13
CA PRO A 44 -13.70 2.11 5.48
C PRO A 44 -12.48 3.04 5.43
N LEU A 45 -12.36 3.83 4.37
CA LEU A 45 -11.26 4.80 4.22
C LEU A 45 -11.15 5.77 5.40
N ALA A 46 -12.28 6.21 5.94
CA ALA A 46 -12.33 7.12 7.08
C ALA A 46 -11.52 6.66 8.30
N LEU A 47 -11.46 5.34 8.55
CA LEU A 47 -10.64 4.78 9.63
C LEU A 47 -9.14 4.90 9.34
N SER A 48 -8.74 4.76 8.08
CA SER A 48 -7.33 4.95 7.67
C SER A 48 -6.92 6.43 7.77
N LEU A 49 -7.80 7.35 7.40
CA LEU A 49 -7.55 8.80 7.51
C LEU A 49 -7.47 9.29 8.95
N ALA A 50 -8.27 8.70 9.84
CA ALA A 50 -8.29 9.03 11.26
C ALA A 50 -7.13 8.40 12.06
N ASP A 51 -6.33 7.53 11.46
CA ASP A 51 -5.24 6.83 12.14
C ASP A 51 -4.14 7.81 12.58
N PRO A 52 -3.93 7.98 13.90
CA PRO A 52 -3.00 8.99 14.43
C PRO A 52 -1.54 8.53 14.44
N ARG A 53 -1.27 7.26 14.12
CA ARG A 53 0.08 6.70 14.19
C ARG A 53 1.05 7.45 13.29
N SER A 54 2.25 7.68 13.81
CA SER A 54 3.38 8.15 12.99
C SER A 54 4.11 6.94 12.41
N ILE A 55 4.51 7.08 11.15
CA ILE A 55 5.31 6.08 10.44
C ILE A 55 6.59 6.72 9.93
N ALA A 56 7.67 5.96 9.94
CA ALA A 56 8.92 6.37 9.33
C ALA A 56 8.98 5.80 7.90
N LEU A 57 9.06 6.69 6.94
CA LEU A 57 9.25 6.37 5.53
C LEU A 57 10.75 6.44 5.22
N SER A 58 11.32 5.42 4.60
CA SER A 58 12.68 5.50 4.09
C SER A 58 12.77 6.52 2.94
N TYR A 59 13.99 6.96 2.61
CA TYR A 59 14.21 7.80 1.43
C TYR A 59 13.68 7.14 0.15
N GLY A 60 13.93 5.85 -0.04
CA GLY A 60 13.38 5.11 -1.19
C GLY A 60 11.84 5.04 -1.21
N SER A 61 11.19 4.95 -0.03
CA SER A 61 9.72 5.05 0.03
C SER A 61 9.22 6.44 -0.40
N ARG A 62 9.94 7.51 -0.03
CA ARG A 62 9.63 8.87 -0.48
C ARG A 62 9.75 9.00 -2.00
N GLU A 63 10.83 8.47 -2.61
CA GLU A 63 11.01 8.49 -4.06
C GLU A 63 9.88 7.74 -4.78
N LEU A 64 9.43 6.62 -4.21
CA LEU A 64 8.32 5.84 -4.73
C LEU A 64 7.00 6.63 -4.67
N LEU A 65 6.72 7.30 -3.54
CA LEU A 65 5.55 8.17 -3.40
C LEU A 65 5.60 9.33 -4.41
N GLU A 66 6.76 9.92 -4.64
CA GLU A 66 6.95 10.97 -5.66
C GLU A 66 6.67 10.44 -7.07
N ALA A 67 7.18 9.24 -7.39
CA ALA A 67 6.98 8.62 -8.70
C ALA A 67 5.50 8.38 -9.03
N VAL A 68 4.67 8.08 -8.01
CA VAL A 68 3.22 7.93 -8.21
C VAL A 68 2.44 9.25 -8.11
N GLY A 69 3.08 10.35 -7.71
CA GLY A 69 2.44 11.64 -7.52
C GLY A 69 1.82 11.84 -6.14
N ALA A 70 2.23 11.02 -5.15
CA ALA A 70 1.76 11.08 -3.77
C ALA A 70 2.76 11.82 -2.83
N TRP A 71 3.58 12.67 -3.37
CA TRP A 71 4.51 13.52 -2.64
C TRP A 71 4.35 14.98 -3.11
N PRO A 72 4.45 16.00 -2.23
CA PRO A 72 4.82 15.93 -0.82
C PRO A 72 3.66 15.49 0.11
N VAL A 73 4.07 14.92 1.26
CA VAL A 73 3.20 14.63 2.40
C VAL A 73 3.71 15.46 3.59
N PRO A 74 2.85 16.02 4.46
CA PRO A 74 3.28 16.65 5.69
C PRO A 74 4.18 15.70 6.50
N SER A 75 5.46 16.07 6.67
CA SER A 75 6.44 15.16 7.24
C SER A 75 7.65 15.90 7.82
N THR A 76 8.36 15.23 8.73
CA THR A 76 9.61 15.71 9.31
C THR A 76 10.77 14.88 8.79
N PRO A 77 11.83 15.48 8.21
CA PRO A 77 12.97 14.73 7.69
C PRO A 77 13.81 14.12 8.82
N ILE A 78 14.33 12.93 8.57
CA ILE A 78 15.28 12.22 9.43
C ILE A 78 16.68 12.43 8.85
N HIS A 79 17.53 13.17 9.55
CA HIS A 79 18.89 13.46 9.08
C HIS A 79 19.92 12.50 9.66
N GLU A 80 19.68 12.02 10.89
CA GLU A 80 20.58 11.13 11.62
C GLU A 80 19.78 9.98 12.24
N ILE A 81 20.37 8.79 12.24
CA ILE A 81 19.80 7.61 12.94
C ILE A 81 20.86 7.09 13.90
N HIS A 82 20.53 7.05 15.17
CA HIS A 82 21.34 6.48 16.21
C HIS A 82 20.90 5.04 16.51
N VAL A 83 21.78 4.09 16.27
CA VAL A 83 21.54 2.68 16.56
C VAL A 83 22.38 2.28 17.76
N SER A 84 21.72 1.79 18.82
CA SER A 84 22.38 1.24 20.01
C SER A 84 21.65 -0.02 20.47
N ARG A 85 22.39 -0.94 21.08
CA ARG A 85 21.81 -2.14 21.69
C ARG A 85 21.77 -2.00 23.19
N ARG A 86 20.59 -2.19 23.78
CA ARG A 86 20.43 -2.13 25.24
C ARG A 86 21.33 -3.14 25.94
N GLY A 87 22.08 -2.69 26.94
CA GLY A 87 22.99 -3.55 27.74
C GLY A 87 24.33 -3.91 27.06
N HIS A 88 24.63 -3.32 25.90
CA HIS A 88 25.90 -3.49 25.20
C HIS A 88 26.61 -2.16 25.00
N PHE A 89 27.93 -2.19 25.04
CA PHE A 89 28.76 -1.04 24.73
C PHE A 89 28.86 -0.87 23.21
N GLY A 90 28.79 0.37 22.76
CA GLY A 90 28.92 0.74 21.36
C GLY A 90 27.62 1.35 20.79
N ARG A 91 27.80 2.25 19.86
CA ARG A 91 26.73 2.90 19.08
C ARG A 91 27.17 3.06 17.64
N SER A 92 26.25 3.01 16.72
CA SER A 92 26.46 3.39 15.35
C SER A 92 25.61 4.61 15.05
N MET A 93 26.20 5.57 14.36
CA MET A 93 25.52 6.75 13.80
C MET A 93 25.45 6.58 12.29
N ILE A 94 24.30 6.86 11.73
CA ILE A 94 24.07 6.90 10.29
C ILE A 94 23.68 8.34 9.99
N ASP A 95 24.47 9.03 9.19
CA ASP A 95 24.23 10.41 8.77
C ASP A 95 23.86 10.47 7.30
N ARG A 96 22.93 11.37 6.94
CA ARG A 96 22.51 11.56 5.55
C ARG A 96 23.65 11.98 4.62
N GLY A 97 24.66 12.67 5.14
CA GLY A 97 25.84 13.11 4.40
C GLY A 97 26.68 11.95 3.89
N ASP A 98 26.80 10.87 4.68
CA ASP A 98 27.51 9.64 4.28
C ASP A 98 26.87 8.99 3.05
N HIS A 99 25.56 9.15 2.89
CA HIS A 99 24.77 8.59 1.80
C HIS A 99 24.48 9.61 0.68
N LYS A 100 24.87 10.87 0.84
CA LYS A 100 24.63 11.97 -0.12
C LYS A 100 23.15 12.14 -0.48
N VAL A 101 22.25 11.95 0.50
CA VAL A 101 20.80 12.14 0.35
C VAL A 101 20.32 13.35 1.16
N PRO A 102 19.22 14.00 0.77
CA PRO A 102 18.69 15.15 1.53
C PRO A 102 18.16 14.76 2.92
N ALA A 103 17.73 13.51 3.09
CA ALA A 103 17.32 12.92 4.35
C ALA A 103 17.44 11.40 4.25
N LEU A 104 17.62 10.69 5.37
CA LEU A 104 17.60 9.22 5.44
C LEU A 104 16.17 8.68 5.32
N GLY A 105 15.20 9.49 5.67
CA GLY A 105 13.79 9.19 5.63
C GLY A 105 12.96 10.35 6.17
N TYR A 106 11.68 10.09 6.38
CA TYR A 106 10.71 11.08 6.81
C TYR A 106 9.71 10.48 7.79
N VAL A 107 9.39 11.18 8.85
CA VAL A 107 8.29 10.82 9.76
C VAL A 107 7.04 11.53 9.31
N ALA A 108 5.99 10.78 9.02
CA ALA A 108 4.68 11.29 8.60
C ALA A 108 3.56 10.61 9.39
N ARG A 109 2.38 11.23 9.46
CA ARG A 109 1.19 10.57 9.99
C ARG A 109 0.67 9.56 8.97
N TYR A 110 0.27 8.40 9.46
CA TYR A 110 -0.31 7.34 8.60
C TYR A 110 -1.51 7.84 7.82
N GLY A 111 -2.41 8.57 8.47
CA GLY A 111 -3.62 9.14 7.86
C GLY A 111 -3.31 10.10 6.71
N ASP A 112 -2.25 10.92 6.83
CA ASP A 112 -1.87 11.87 5.78
C ASP A 112 -1.33 11.14 4.55
N VAL A 113 -0.48 10.12 4.75
CA VAL A 113 0.03 9.27 3.67
C VAL A 113 -1.12 8.52 2.96
N ALA A 114 -2.03 7.94 3.75
CA ALA A 114 -3.19 7.23 3.23
C ALA A 114 -4.13 8.18 2.43
N GLY A 115 -4.32 9.41 2.91
CA GLY A 115 -5.16 10.40 2.26
C GLY A 115 -4.64 10.82 0.89
N VAL A 116 -3.35 11.15 0.80
CA VAL A 116 -2.73 11.54 -0.48
C VAL A 116 -2.77 10.38 -1.48
N LEU A 117 -2.44 9.15 -1.03
CA LEU A 117 -2.50 7.97 -1.90
C LEU A 117 -3.92 7.64 -2.36
N ALA A 118 -4.94 7.82 -1.50
CA ALA A 118 -6.34 7.63 -1.88
C ALA A 118 -6.74 8.61 -3.00
N SER A 119 -6.35 9.89 -2.87
CA SER A 119 -6.60 10.89 -3.91
C SER A 119 -5.87 10.58 -5.22
N VAL A 120 -4.65 10.06 -5.16
CA VAL A 120 -3.91 9.60 -6.34
C VAL A 120 -4.64 8.42 -7.01
N CYS A 121 -5.06 7.41 -6.24
CA CYS A 121 -5.81 6.28 -6.77
C CYS A 121 -7.09 6.75 -7.48
N GLU A 122 -7.86 7.64 -6.86
CA GLU A 122 -9.07 8.21 -7.44
C GLU A 122 -8.77 8.92 -8.77
N SER A 123 -7.73 9.77 -8.80
CA SER A 123 -7.33 10.49 -10.03
C SER A 123 -6.88 9.58 -11.16
N LEU A 124 -6.36 8.40 -10.83
CA LEU A 124 -5.97 7.36 -11.78
C LEU A 124 -7.12 6.42 -12.18
N GLY A 125 -8.33 6.63 -11.67
CA GLY A 125 -9.49 5.80 -11.93
C GLY A 125 -9.50 4.46 -11.17
N ILE A 126 -8.67 4.31 -10.14
CA ILE A 126 -8.64 3.14 -9.28
C ILE A 126 -9.65 3.33 -8.16
N GLN A 127 -10.63 2.42 -8.07
CA GLN A 127 -11.62 2.41 -6.99
C GLN A 127 -11.33 1.27 -6.02
N ALA A 128 -11.17 1.62 -4.73
CA ALA A 128 -11.08 0.61 -3.69
C ALA A 128 -12.47 0.12 -3.28
N THR A 129 -12.69 -1.19 -3.31
CA THR A 129 -13.88 -1.82 -2.78
C THR A 129 -13.76 -1.91 -1.26
N ARG A 130 -14.62 -1.18 -0.54
CA ARG A 130 -14.64 -1.09 0.92
C ARG A 130 -16.09 -1.03 1.44
N PRO A 131 -16.50 -1.79 2.45
CA PRO A 131 -15.74 -2.88 3.07
C PRO A 131 -15.67 -4.12 2.17
N ALA A 132 -14.52 -4.78 2.15
CA ALA A 132 -14.30 -6.05 1.44
C ALA A 132 -13.20 -6.84 2.17
N ARG A 133 -13.63 -7.67 3.12
CA ARG A 133 -12.71 -8.55 3.85
C ARG A 133 -12.61 -9.89 3.14
N VAL A 134 -11.39 -10.27 2.79
CA VAL A 134 -11.10 -11.59 2.23
C VAL A 134 -11.13 -12.62 3.35
N SER A 135 -11.97 -13.64 3.22
CA SER A 135 -12.12 -14.75 4.16
C SER A 135 -11.45 -16.04 3.70
N GLY A 136 -11.11 -16.13 2.43
CA GLY A 136 -10.46 -17.31 1.87
C GLY A 136 -9.90 -17.07 0.48
N THR A 137 -8.95 -17.91 0.10
CA THR A 137 -8.26 -17.85 -1.20
C THR A 137 -8.19 -19.25 -1.77
N VAL A 138 -8.55 -19.42 -3.03
CA VAL A 138 -8.41 -20.68 -3.77
C VAL A 138 -7.58 -20.42 -5.02
N GLU A 139 -6.46 -21.12 -5.13
CA GLU A 139 -5.57 -21.06 -6.30
C GLU A 139 -5.88 -22.21 -7.24
N ASN A 140 -5.80 -21.95 -8.55
CA ASN A 140 -5.91 -22.96 -9.61
C ASN A 140 -5.05 -22.55 -10.82
N GLU A 141 -4.99 -23.40 -11.83
CA GLU A 141 -4.19 -23.15 -13.05
C GLU A 141 -4.60 -21.85 -13.77
N SER A 142 -5.81 -21.37 -13.58
CA SER A 142 -6.32 -20.16 -14.22
C SER A 142 -6.10 -18.89 -13.41
N GLY A 143 -5.62 -18.96 -12.15
CA GLY A 143 -5.35 -17.84 -11.25
C GLY A 143 -5.90 -18.05 -9.85
N VAL A 144 -6.36 -16.97 -9.23
CA VAL A 144 -6.77 -16.93 -7.84
C VAL A 144 -8.23 -16.50 -7.73
N LEU A 145 -9.01 -17.19 -6.91
CA LEU A 145 -10.36 -16.79 -6.49
C LEU A 145 -10.32 -16.36 -5.03
N LEU A 146 -10.65 -15.10 -4.78
CA LEU A 146 -10.79 -14.53 -3.43
C LEU A 146 -12.26 -14.62 -3.02
N ARG A 147 -12.52 -15.17 -1.83
CA ARG A 147 -13.85 -15.17 -1.22
C ARG A 147 -13.93 -14.08 -0.17
N LEU A 148 -14.96 -13.25 -0.25
CA LEU A 148 -15.22 -12.20 0.72
C LEU A 148 -16.20 -12.70 1.81
N GLU A 149 -16.12 -12.08 3.00
CA GLU A 149 -17.01 -12.43 4.12
C GLU A 149 -18.50 -12.24 3.81
N ASP A 150 -18.84 -11.34 2.89
CA ASP A 150 -20.21 -11.07 2.45
C ASP A 150 -20.73 -12.04 1.35
N GLY A 151 -19.92 -13.04 1.00
CA GLY A 151 -20.28 -14.06 0.01
C GLY A 151 -19.93 -13.70 -1.43
N ARG A 152 -19.42 -12.50 -1.72
CA ARG A 152 -18.89 -12.14 -3.05
C ARG A 152 -17.61 -12.90 -3.34
N GLU A 153 -17.36 -13.13 -4.61
CA GLU A 153 -16.11 -13.74 -5.09
C GLU A 153 -15.44 -12.81 -6.11
N VAL A 154 -14.11 -12.73 -6.05
CA VAL A 154 -13.29 -11.91 -6.92
C VAL A 154 -12.22 -12.78 -7.56
N GLY A 155 -12.28 -12.94 -8.89
CA GLY A 155 -11.28 -13.68 -9.68
C GLY A 155 -10.18 -12.77 -10.19
N ALA A 156 -8.93 -13.19 -10.06
CA ALA A 156 -7.76 -12.49 -10.59
C ALA A 156 -6.71 -13.45 -11.14
N ALA A 157 -5.85 -12.97 -12.01
CA ALA A 157 -4.69 -13.75 -12.42
C ALA A 157 -3.66 -13.85 -11.29
N LEU A 158 -3.50 -12.78 -10.50
CA LEU A 158 -2.60 -12.71 -9.36
C LEU A 158 -3.30 -12.04 -8.17
N ALA A 159 -3.07 -12.54 -6.95
CA ALA A 159 -3.44 -11.86 -5.72
C ALA A 159 -2.19 -11.38 -4.95
N VAL A 160 -2.27 -10.18 -4.40
CA VAL A 160 -1.21 -9.56 -3.59
C VAL A 160 -1.74 -9.28 -2.20
N GLN A 161 -1.07 -9.81 -1.17
CA GLN A 161 -1.37 -9.53 0.22
C GLN A 161 -0.66 -8.25 0.67
N ALA A 162 -1.44 -7.21 0.98
CA ALA A 162 -0.97 -5.91 1.46
C ALA A 162 -1.74 -5.42 2.70
N GLU A 163 -2.37 -6.34 3.43
CA GLU A 163 -3.22 -6.03 4.59
C GLU A 163 -2.45 -5.60 5.84
N GLY A 164 -1.13 -5.71 5.82
CA GLY A 164 -0.28 -5.55 7.00
C GLY A 164 -0.37 -6.78 7.91
N GLY A 165 0.63 -7.00 8.73
CA GLY A 165 0.59 -8.11 9.68
C GLY A 165 -0.49 -7.85 10.73
N VAL A 166 -1.40 -8.79 10.92
CA VAL A 166 -2.22 -8.86 12.13
C VAL A 166 -1.30 -9.44 13.20
N PHE A 167 -0.61 -8.57 13.92
CA PHE A 167 -0.11 -8.95 15.23
C PHE A 167 -1.29 -8.91 16.18
N GLY A 168 -2.04 -9.99 16.20
CA GLY A 168 -3.02 -10.28 17.22
C GLY A 168 -2.34 -10.88 18.41
#